data_a40338772cee693c928ca5447b731d68
#
_entry.id   a40338772cee693c928ca5447b731d68
#
_cell.length_a   1.000
_cell.length_b   1.000
_cell.length_c   1.000
_cell.angle_alpha   90.00
_cell.angle_beta   90.00
_cell.angle_gamma   90.00
#
_symmetry.space_group_name_H-M   'P 1'
#
loop_
_entity.id
_entity.type
_entity.pdbx_description
1 polymer ?
#
loop_
_entity_poly.entity_id
_entity_poly.type
_entity_poly.pdbx_seq_one_letter_code
_entity_poly.pdbx_strand_id
1 'polypeptide(L)'
;MRTRMLMLGCLVAAMAAIGVVGGMAARAEEEAKAPPDPTRGQWDSFLDPLRDFEDNYITGTQKKIEDATKIHVAAGFTEAYTWDFNRPRSGSLIALHSLEHHNDGVPVLGQLDFSRPSDGWFIPGFDLKLDSGKVARDIKADWNGNGAVKHGDTFETNDFEVQQAYLQWAMPDDGPSLLKGLSVKGGKFVTLLGAEVIEPWSNYNYSRSFLFSFAIPFTHTGALVSYPLTDKISVTGGAIEGWDKVQSNNQGWSGIGNVTYAVNDMLALSGCGIWGPEQTNKTGNKRSILDFVATIKPAPPLTLLLNYDWGHEDAAAAGNEAGLWQGFAAVANYAFTDRASAAVRGEWFEDHGGTRTGTVQSLYEATVTGKYLITQHLYGQLEYRHDESAKGDAFPKDSPGRVNSSTGPIPITKFTDGQDILGFNVTYVFN
;
A
#
# COMPACT_ATOMS: atom_id res chain seq x y z
N MET A 1 19.64 2.39 -17.47
CA MET A 1 19.29 3.48 -18.42
C MET A 1 18.21 3.09 -19.44
N ARG A 2 18.19 1.89 -20.03
CA ARG A 2 17.14 1.46 -20.99
C ARG A 2 15.77 1.22 -20.35
N THR A 3 15.70 0.72 -19.13
CA THR A 3 14.42 0.47 -18.41
C THR A 3 13.73 1.78 -17.99
N ARG A 4 14.51 2.82 -17.64
CA ARG A 4 14.00 4.17 -17.29
C ARG A 4 13.29 4.86 -18.47
N MET A 5 13.78 4.65 -19.70
CA MET A 5 13.14 5.19 -20.90
C MET A 5 11.85 4.45 -21.30
N LEU A 6 11.73 3.17 -20.96
CA LEU A 6 10.53 2.39 -21.26
C LEU A 6 9.36 2.75 -20.35
N MET A 7 9.58 3.01 -19.04
CA MET A 7 8.52 3.40 -18.11
C MET A 7 8.01 4.83 -18.35
N LEU A 8 8.92 5.77 -18.61
CA LEU A 8 8.52 7.12 -19.01
C LEU A 8 7.76 7.08 -20.35
N GLY A 9 8.18 6.19 -21.28
CA GLY A 9 7.50 5.93 -22.54
C GLY A 9 6.10 5.33 -22.34
N CYS A 10 5.90 4.44 -21.37
CA CYS A 10 4.58 3.85 -21.06
C CYS A 10 3.65 4.87 -20.41
N LEU A 11 4.15 5.74 -19.52
CA LEU A 11 3.36 6.81 -18.92
C LEU A 11 2.96 7.85 -19.94
N VAL A 12 3.90 8.26 -20.82
CA VAL A 12 3.64 9.17 -21.94
C VAL A 12 2.72 8.52 -22.98
N ALA A 13 2.85 7.20 -23.23
CA ALA A 13 1.96 6.46 -24.12
C ALA A 13 0.55 6.26 -23.53
N ALA A 14 0.42 6.05 -22.21
CA ALA A 14 -0.86 6.02 -21.54
C ALA A 14 -1.54 7.40 -21.56
N MET A 15 -0.79 8.48 -21.29
CA MET A 15 -1.30 9.85 -21.43
C MET A 15 -1.62 10.21 -22.89
N ALA A 16 -0.82 9.75 -23.87
CA ALA A 16 -1.07 9.96 -25.29
C ALA A 16 -2.26 9.13 -25.81
N ALA A 17 -2.47 7.92 -25.31
CA ALA A 17 -3.64 7.10 -25.63
C ALA A 17 -4.94 7.73 -25.10
N ILE A 18 -4.90 8.31 -23.89
CA ILE A 18 -6.00 9.10 -23.33
C ILE A 18 -6.22 10.39 -24.15
N GLY A 19 -5.14 11.03 -24.63
CA GLY A 19 -5.18 12.24 -25.46
C GLY A 19 -5.65 12.00 -26.91
N VAL A 20 -5.33 10.85 -27.52
CA VAL A 20 -5.72 10.52 -28.90
C VAL A 20 -7.21 10.18 -29.02
N VAL A 21 -7.83 9.59 -27.98
CA VAL A 21 -9.29 9.37 -27.97
C VAL A 21 -10.07 10.67 -27.75
N GLY A 22 -9.46 11.68 -27.06
CA GLY A 22 -10.07 13.01 -26.85
C GLY A 22 -9.92 13.99 -28.01
N GLY A 23 -9.00 13.73 -28.96
CA GLY A 23 -8.62 14.68 -30.02
C GLY A 23 -9.63 14.90 -31.17
N MET A 24 -10.78 14.21 -31.18
CA MET A 24 -11.78 14.36 -32.24
C MET A 24 -13.02 15.19 -31.88
N ALA A 25 -13.10 15.83 -30.72
CA ALA A 25 -14.29 16.61 -30.33
C ALA A 25 -14.01 17.84 -29.45
N ALA A 26 -12.98 18.63 -29.76
CA ALA A 26 -12.79 19.91 -29.06
C ALA A 26 -12.72 21.09 -30.04
N ARG A 27 -13.87 21.59 -30.45
CA ARG A 27 -14.03 23.00 -30.72
C ARG A 27 -14.50 23.64 -29.40
N ALA A 28 -13.52 24.22 -28.66
CA ALA A 28 -13.78 24.87 -27.38
C ALA A 28 -14.67 26.10 -27.60
N GLU A 29 -15.82 26.15 -26.94
CA GLU A 29 -16.46 27.40 -26.58
C GLU A 29 -15.52 28.13 -25.60
N GLU A 30 -15.19 29.36 -25.93
CA GLU A 30 -14.35 30.26 -25.14
C GLU A 30 -15.13 30.71 -23.90
N GLU A 31 -15.06 29.93 -22.82
CA GLU A 31 -15.55 30.37 -21.51
C GLU A 31 -14.65 31.50 -21.00
N ALA A 32 -15.28 32.63 -20.72
CA ALA A 32 -14.62 33.79 -20.15
C ALA A 32 -13.90 33.41 -18.84
N LYS A 33 -12.56 33.48 -18.83
CA LYS A 33 -11.73 33.27 -17.64
C LYS A 33 -12.23 34.15 -16.50
N ALA A 34 -12.56 33.52 -15.36
CA ALA A 34 -12.81 34.25 -14.13
C ALA A 34 -11.59 35.15 -13.80
N PRO A 35 -11.79 36.36 -13.25
CA PRO A 35 -10.69 37.23 -12.90
C PRO A 35 -9.74 36.56 -11.93
N PRO A 36 -8.40 36.76 -12.06
CA PRO A 36 -7.43 36.09 -11.18
C PRO A 36 -7.68 36.45 -9.72
N ASP A 37 -7.67 35.43 -8.88
CA ASP A 37 -7.80 35.57 -7.42
C ASP A 37 -6.61 36.41 -6.89
N PRO A 38 -6.86 37.58 -6.28
CA PRO A 38 -5.80 38.45 -5.79
C PRO A 38 -5.00 37.89 -4.60
N THR A 39 -5.42 36.74 -4.04
CA THR A 39 -4.71 36.03 -2.97
C THR A 39 -3.70 34.99 -3.50
N ARG A 40 -3.69 34.74 -4.82
CA ARG A 40 -2.75 33.81 -5.43
C ARG A 40 -1.33 34.37 -5.46
N GLY A 41 -0.40 33.64 -4.84
CA GLY A 41 1.02 33.98 -4.87
C GLY A 41 1.63 33.81 -6.29
N GLN A 42 2.79 34.44 -6.52
CA GLN A 42 3.49 34.38 -7.82
C GLN A 42 3.81 32.95 -8.29
N TRP A 43 3.97 32.01 -7.39
CA TRP A 43 4.18 30.58 -7.69
C TRP A 43 2.90 29.85 -8.13
N ASP A 44 1.74 30.32 -7.70
CA ASP A 44 0.46 29.72 -8.08
C ASP A 44 0.15 29.94 -9.56
N SER A 45 0.49 31.14 -10.11
CA SER A 45 0.31 31.41 -11.54
C SER A 45 1.26 30.60 -12.44
N PHE A 46 2.42 30.18 -11.94
CA PHE A 46 3.33 29.27 -12.64
C PHE A 46 2.73 27.89 -12.84
N LEU A 47 1.88 27.44 -11.90
CA LEU A 47 1.23 26.13 -11.92
C LEU A 47 -0.12 26.12 -12.66
N ASP A 48 -0.64 27.30 -13.08
CA ASP A 48 -1.92 27.36 -13.79
C ASP A 48 -1.98 26.49 -15.06
N PRO A 49 -0.94 26.44 -15.93
CA PRO A 49 -0.98 25.56 -17.10
C PRO A 49 -1.09 24.07 -16.74
N LEU A 50 -0.49 23.65 -15.62
CA LEU A 50 -0.59 22.27 -15.13
C LEU A 50 -2.00 22.00 -14.58
N ARG A 51 -2.55 22.91 -13.79
CA ARG A 51 -3.93 22.81 -13.28
C ARG A 51 -4.96 22.79 -14.41
N ASP A 52 -4.82 23.69 -15.38
CA ASP A 52 -5.69 23.70 -16.56
C ASP A 52 -5.62 22.37 -17.34
N PHE A 53 -4.44 21.75 -17.41
CA PHE A 53 -4.27 20.42 -18.00
C PHE A 53 -4.94 19.35 -17.16
N GLU A 54 -4.74 19.36 -15.83
CA GLU A 54 -5.38 18.42 -14.91
C GLU A 54 -6.92 18.49 -15.01
N ASP A 55 -7.48 19.68 -14.94
CA ASP A 55 -8.94 19.88 -14.94
C ASP A 55 -9.57 19.52 -16.29
N ASN A 56 -8.99 19.97 -17.40
CA ASN A 56 -9.63 19.84 -18.72
C ASN A 56 -9.33 18.50 -19.40
N TYR A 57 -8.12 17.97 -19.24
CA TYR A 57 -7.71 16.75 -19.96
C TYR A 57 -7.78 15.50 -19.12
N ILE A 58 -7.37 15.56 -17.86
CA ILE A 58 -7.38 14.39 -16.98
C ILE A 58 -8.77 14.18 -16.41
N THR A 59 -9.24 15.07 -15.54
CA THR A 59 -10.55 14.96 -14.88
C THR A 59 -11.70 14.96 -15.88
N GLY A 60 -11.64 15.83 -16.90
CA GLY A 60 -12.67 15.90 -17.94
C GLY A 60 -12.74 14.63 -18.80
N THR A 61 -11.61 13.97 -19.09
CA THR A 61 -11.60 12.71 -19.85
C THR A 61 -12.08 11.54 -19.01
N GLN A 62 -11.61 11.45 -17.77
CA GLN A 62 -12.06 10.45 -16.80
C GLN A 62 -13.57 10.47 -16.66
N LYS A 63 -14.16 11.66 -16.42
CA LYS A 63 -15.62 11.82 -16.32
C LYS A 63 -16.36 11.39 -17.59
N LYS A 64 -15.84 11.70 -18.77
CA LYS A 64 -16.46 11.26 -20.04
C LYS A 64 -16.46 9.74 -20.18
N ILE A 65 -15.37 9.07 -19.78
CA ILE A 65 -15.29 7.60 -19.77
C ILE A 65 -16.28 7.02 -18.78
N GLU A 66 -16.33 7.56 -17.57
CA GLU A 66 -17.23 7.10 -16.51
C GLU A 66 -18.71 7.30 -16.90
N ASP A 67 -19.07 8.45 -17.45
CA ASP A 67 -20.43 8.74 -17.92
C ASP A 67 -20.87 7.77 -19.04
N ALA A 68 -19.95 7.44 -19.95
CA ALA A 68 -20.24 6.57 -21.09
C ALA A 68 -20.24 5.08 -20.73
N THR A 69 -19.38 4.63 -19.83
CA THR A 69 -19.12 3.20 -19.57
C THR A 69 -19.49 2.75 -18.17
N LYS A 70 -19.70 3.68 -17.25
CA LYS A 70 -19.80 3.45 -15.80
C LYS A 70 -18.51 2.87 -15.19
N ILE A 71 -17.40 2.92 -15.92
CA ILE A 71 -16.10 2.49 -15.44
C ILE A 71 -15.35 3.71 -14.91
N HIS A 72 -15.00 3.68 -13.65
CA HIS A 72 -14.07 4.61 -13.02
C HIS A 72 -12.63 4.22 -13.37
N VAL A 73 -11.84 5.18 -13.81
CA VAL A 73 -10.42 4.98 -14.14
C VAL A 73 -9.59 5.88 -13.25
N ALA A 74 -8.73 5.30 -12.44
CA ALA A 74 -7.79 6.04 -11.61
C ALA A 74 -6.35 5.62 -11.91
N ALA A 75 -5.40 6.49 -11.62
CA ALA A 75 -3.99 6.16 -11.71
C ALA A 75 -3.19 6.93 -10.67
N GLY A 76 -2.06 6.34 -10.27
CA GLY A 76 -1.11 6.97 -9.37
C GLY A 76 0.32 6.63 -9.75
N PHE A 77 1.22 7.56 -9.48
CA PHE A 77 2.63 7.36 -9.67
C PHE A 77 3.42 8.05 -8.56
N THR A 78 4.32 7.29 -7.95
CA THR A 78 5.26 7.79 -6.93
C THR A 78 6.69 7.46 -7.32
N GLU A 79 7.54 8.47 -7.33
CA GLU A 79 8.99 8.32 -7.42
C GLU A 79 9.64 8.86 -6.15
N ALA A 80 10.67 8.20 -5.67
CA ALA A 80 11.35 8.60 -4.44
C ALA A 80 12.86 8.48 -4.55
N TYR A 81 13.52 9.26 -3.71
CA TYR A 81 14.94 9.19 -3.45
C TYR A 81 15.17 8.96 -1.96
N THR A 82 16.01 8.00 -1.62
CA THR A 82 16.29 7.60 -0.24
C THR A 82 17.78 7.67 0.06
N TRP A 83 18.13 8.27 1.19
CA TRP A 83 19.47 8.34 1.74
C TRP A 83 19.52 7.69 3.11
N ASP A 84 20.28 6.59 3.26
CA ASP A 84 20.60 5.98 4.54
C ASP A 84 21.98 6.45 5.02
N PHE A 85 22.06 6.95 6.24
CA PHE A 85 23.30 7.46 6.84
C PHE A 85 24.29 6.34 7.16
N ASN A 86 23.86 5.09 7.25
CA ASN A 86 24.74 3.92 7.35
C ASN A 86 25.47 3.62 6.04
N ARG A 87 24.98 4.12 4.91
CA ARG A 87 25.53 3.95 3.56
C ARG A 87 25.78 2.49 3.19
N PRO A 88 24.78 1.60 3.26
CA PRO A 88 24.99 0.19 2.95
C PRO A 88 25.43 0.01 1.51
N ARG A 89 26.56 -0.67 1.29
CA ARG A 89 27.09 -0.91 -0.07
C ARG A 89 26.22 -1.81 -0.92
N SER A 90 25.47 -2.70 -0.29
CA SER A 90 24.46 -3.52 -0.97
C SER A 90 23.33 -2.68 -1.54
N GLY A 91 23.18 -1.41 -1.12
CA GLY A 91 22.03 -0.57 -1.39
C GLY A 91 20.77 -1.02 -0.65
N SER A 92 20.79 -2.21 -0.05
CA SER A 92 19.61 -2.82 0.56
C SER A 92 19.41 -2.30 1.98
N LEU A 93 18.22 -1.84 2.27
CA LEU A 93 17.72 -1.53 3.62
C LEU A 93 16.92 -2.72 4.09
N ILE A 94 16.97 -3.05 5.39
CA ILE A 94 16.20 -4.20 5.89
C ILE A 94 14.72 -3.94 5.67
N ALA A 95 14.14 -4.82 4.85
CA ALA A 95 12.71 -5.13 4.70
C ALA A 95 11.75 -3.95 4.87
N LEU A 96 12.15 -2.77 4.41
CA LEU A 96 11.30 -1.60 4.40
C LEU A 96 10.68 -1.50 3.01
N HIS A 97 9.46 -2.00 2.85
CA HIS A 97 8.69 -1.78 1.65
C HIS A 97 8.65 -0.29 1.34
N SER A 98 9.02 0.08 0.14
CA SER A 98 9.27 1.43 -0.39
C SER A 98 10.62 2.09 -0.10
N LEU A 99 11.49 1.53 0.76
CA LEU A 99 12.79 2.10 1.07
C LEU A 99 13.91 1.06 0.87
N GLU A 100 14.21 0.64 -0.34
CA GLU A 100 15.17 -0.45 -0.56
C GLU A 100 16.59 -0.04 -0.92
N HIS A 101 16.76 1.11 -1.53
CA HIS A 101 18.05 1.49 -2.07
C HIS A 101 18.55 2.78 -1.47
N HIS A 102 19.72 2.67 -0.84
CA HIS A 102 20.48 3.82 -0.40
C HIS A 102 21.02 4.59 -1.61
N ASN A 103 20.86 5.92 -1.59
CA ASN A 103 21.43 6.84 -2.57
C ASN A 103 20.97 6.54 -4.02
N ASP A 104 19.72 6.15 -4.18
CA ASP A 104 19.13 5.90 -5.49
C ASP A 104 17.72 6.49 -5.61
N GLY A 105 17.37 6.91 -6.83
CA GLY A 105 16.02 7.29 -7.20
C GLY A 105 15.29 6.08 -7.78
N VAL A 106 14.15 5.73 -7.21
CA VAL A 106 13.38 4.55 -7.61
C VAL A 106 11.95 4.89 -7.95
N PRO A 107 11.38 4.38 -9.06
CA PRO A 107 9.95 4.34 -9.24
C PRO A 107 9.35 3.39 -8.19
N VAL A 108 8.66 3.98 -7.22
CA VAL A 108 8.11 3.26 -6.08
C VAL A 108 6.87 2.50 -6.47
N LEU A 109 5.91 3.20 -7.06
CA LEU A 109 4.67 2.60 -7.52
C LEU A 109 4.10 3.40 -8.70
N GLY A 110 3.81 2.70 -9.80
CA GLY A 110 2.90 3.12 -10.84
C GLY A 110 1.68 2.22 -10.81
N GLN A 111 0.48 2.77 -10.66
CA GLN A 111 -0.77 2.01 -10.57
C GLN A 111 -1.79 2.49 -11.59
N LEU A 112 -2.51 1.54 -12.18
CA LEU A 112 -3.75 1.77 -12.95
C LEU A 112 -4.89 1.02 -12.26
N ASP A 113 -6.00 1.71 -12.05
CA ASP A 113 -7.20 1.16 -11.43
C ASP A 113 -8.39 1.33 -12.39
N PHE A 114 -9.09 0.24 -12.65
CA PHE A 114 -10.32 0.17 -13.42
C PHE A 114 -11.39 -0.45 -12.54
N SER A 115 -12.38 0.31 -12.15
CA SER A 115 -13.44 -0.19 -11.29
C SER A 115 -14.83 0.21 -11.76
N ARG A 116 -15.80 -0.57 -11.39
CA ARG A 116 -17.21 -0.29 -11.61
C ARG A 116 -18.02 -0.86 -10.44
N PRO A 117 -18.93 -0.09 -9.84
CA PRO A 117 -19.84 -0.63 -8.83
C PRO A 117 -20.78 -1.69 -9.43
N SER A 118 -21.30 -2.57 -8.60
CA SER A 118 -22.37 -3.47 -9.02
C SER A 118 -23.65 -2.66 -9.32
N ASP A 119 -24.38 -3.09 -10.35
CA ASP A 119 -25.71 -2.56 -10.65
C ASP A 119 -26.78 -3.57 -10.20
N GLY A 120 -27.06 -3.53 -8.91
CA GLY A 120 -27.87 -4.50 -8.24
C GLY A 120 -27.25 -5.89 -8.18
N TRP A 121 -28.10 -6.89 -7.94
CA TRP A 121 -27.65 -8.28 -7.77
C TRP A 121 -27.30 -9.00 -9.08
N PHE A 122 -27.80 -8.52 -10.22
CA PHE A 122 -27.64 -9.22 -11.50
C PHE A 122 -26.43 -8.77 -12.31
N ILE A 123 -25.95 -7.55 -12.09
CA ILE A 123 -24.78 -7.00 -12.80
C ILE A 123 -23.66 -6.79 -11.82
N PRO A 124 -22.63 -7.68 -11.79
CA PRO A 124 -21.54 -7.52 -10.87
C PRO A 124 -20.73 -6.24 -11.15
N GLY A 125 -20.29 -5.61 -10.10
CA GLY A 125 -19.17 -4.69 -10.15
C GLY A 125 -17.87 -5.45 -10.28
N PHE A 126 -16.80 -4.72 -10.56
CA PHE A 126 -15.43 -5.26 -10.59
C PHE A 126 -14.42 -4.20 -10.16
N ASP A 127 -13.25 -4.67 -9.80
CA ASP A 127 -12.07 -3.85 -9.56
C ASP A 127 -10.85 -4.59 -10.10
N LEU A 128 -10.08 -3.89 -10.93
CA LEU A 128 -8.82 -4.36 -11.51
C LEU A 128 -7.74 -3.32 -11.25
N LYS A 129 -6.80 -3.64 -10.35
CA LYS A 129 -5.63 -2.81 -10.05
C LYS A 129 -4.36 -3.47 -10.55
N LEU A 130 -3.61 -2.73 -11.35
CA LEU A 130 -2.36 -3.15 -11.96
C LEU A 130 -1.22 -2.27 -11.43
N ASP A 131 -0.25 -2.88 -10.79
CA ASP A 131 0.88 -2.22 -10.16
C ASP A 131 2.17 -2.47 -10.92
N SER A 132 3.03 -1.47 -10.97
CA SER A 132 4.40 -1.57 -11.45
C SER A 132 5.36 -0.79 -10.56
N GLY A 133 6.61 -1.21 -10.49
CA GLY A 133 7.64 -0.59 -9.66
C GLY A 133 8.01 -1.42 -8.44
N LYS A 134 8.71 -0.80 -7.51
CA LYS A 134 9.26 -1.49 -6.35
C LYS A 134 8.18 -2.12 -5.46
N VAL A 135 7.11 -1.38 -5.15
CA VAL A 135 6.02 -1.89 -4.31
C VAL A 135 5.36 -3.10 -4.95
N ALA A 136 5.15 -3.10 -6.28
CA ALA A 136 4.63 -4.27 -6.99
C ALA A 136 5.48 -5.53 -6.80
N ARG A 137 6.81 -5.38 -6.72
CA ARG A 137 7.73 -6.48 -6.43
C ARG A 137 7.62 -6.96 -4.98
N ASP A 138 7.47 -6.04 -4.03
CA ASP A 138 7.47 -6.36 -2.60
C ASP A 138 6.18 -7.04 -2.14
N ILE A 139 5.03 -6.67 -2.73
CA ILE A 139 3.72 -7.24 -2.40
C ILE A 139 3.35 -8.47 -3.23
N LYS A 140 4.29 -9.02 -4.00
CA LYS A 140 4.01 -10.15 -4.90
C LYS A 140 3.36 -11.32 -4.19
N ALA A 141 2.25 -11.76 -4.78
CA ALA A 141 1.58 -12.98 -4.35
C ALA A 141 2.21 -14.23 -4.99
N ASP A 142 2.12 -15.35 -4.29
CA ASP A 142 2.47 -16.67 -4.84
C ASP A 142 1.37 -17.13 -5.82
N TRP A 143 1.67 -17.01 -7.12
CA TRP A 143 0.75 -17.39 -8.19
C TRP A 143 0.72 -18.90 -8.45
N ASN A 144 1.76 -19.61 -8.07
CA ASN A 144 1.97 -21.01 -8.43
C ASN A 144 1.69 -22.00 -7.29
N GLY A 145 1.42 -21.52 -6.07
CA GLY A 145 1.18 -22.35 -4.89
C GLY A 145 2.40 -23.18 -4.49
N ASN A 146 3.62 -22.77 -4.86
CA ASN A 146 4.84 -23.50 -4.53
C ASN A 146 5.51 -23.06 -3.22
N GLY A 147 4.96 -22.02 -2.57
CA GLY A 147 5.37 -21.55 -1.25
C GLY A 147 6.64 -20.73 -1.22
N ALA A 148 7.19 -20.42 -2.37
CA ALA A 148 8.33 -19.52 -2.48
C ALA A 148 8.12 -18.62 -3.69
N VAL A 149 8.23 -17.32 -3.50
CA VAL A 149 8.55 -16.38 -4.57
C VAL A 149 9.99 -16.73 -4.98
N LYS A 150 10.16 -17.65 -5.94
CA LYS A 150 11.50 -18.01 -6.43
C LYS A 150 11.98 -16.88 -7.31
N HIS A 151 13.07 -16.23 -6.94
CA HIS A 151 13.87 -15.44 -7.85
C HIS A 151 14.27 -16.31 -9.04
N GLY A 152 13.57 -16.20 -10.16
CA GLY A 152 13.87 -16.97 -11.37
C GLY A 152 12.69 -17.26 -12.29
N ASP A 153 11.46 -17.24 -11.82
CA ASP A 153 10.29 -17.29 -12.70
C ASP A 153 10.05 -15.92 -13.34
N THR A 154 9.80 -15.87 -14.62
CA THR A 154 9.71 -14.64 -15.43
C THR A 154 8.60 -13.68 -14.97
N PHE A 155 7.61 -14.16 -14.22
CA PHE A 155 6.58 -13.33 -13.56
C PHE A 155 6.99 -12.86 -12.16
N GLU A 156 7.85 -13.57 -11.47
CA GLU A 156 8.24 -13.29 -10.08
C GLU A 156 9.43 -12.33 -9.96
N THR A 157 10.12 -12.03 -11.07
CA THR A 157 11.29 -11.14 -11.08
C THR A 157 11.03 -9.77 -11.70
N ASN A 158 9.83 -9.54 -12.27
CA ASN A 158 9.49 -8.25 -12.83
C ASN A 158 8.80 -7.36 -11.77
N ASP A 159 8.91 -6.07 -11.98
CA ASP A 159 8.31 -5.04 -11.14
C ASP A 159 6.83 -4.82 -11.52
N PHE A 160 6.05 -5.91 -11.68
CA PHE A 160 4.64 -5.86 -12.03
C PHE A 160 3.83 -6.84 -11.18
N GLU A 161 2.65 -6.40 -10.69
CA GLU A 161 1.72 -7.23 -9.94
C GLU A 161 0.26 -6.86 -10.29
N VAL A 162 -0.62 -7.85 -10.32
CA VAL A 162 -2.06 -7.63 -10.28
C VAL A 162 -2.46 -7.56 -8.80
N GLN A 163 -2.56 -6.34 -8.27
CA GLN A 163 -2.87 -6.12 -6.86
C GLN A 163 -4.28 -6.59 -6.52
N GLN A 164 -5.27 -6.19 -7.36
CA GLN A 164 -6.66 -6.62 -7.23
C GLN A 164 -7.23 -7.05 -8.57
N ALA A 165 -8.02 -8.11 -8.54
CA ALA A 165 -8.86 -8.58 -9.65
C ALA A 165 -10.04 -9.35 -9.08
N TYR A 166 -11.17 -8.69 -8.86
CA TYR A 166 -12.34 -9.32 -8.28
C TYR A 166 -13.65 -8.86 -8.92
N LEU A 167 -14.67 -9.68 -8.76
CA LEU A 167 -16.06 -9.32 -8.98
C LEU A 167 -16.77 -9.11 -7.64
N GLN A 168 -17.71 -8.19 -7.60
CA GLN A 168 -18.51 -7.90 -6.42
C GLN A 168 -19.98 -7.74 -6.80
N TRP A 169 -20.85 -8.40 -6.05
CA TRP A 169 -22.30 -8.22 -6.07
C TRP A 169 -22.73 -7.53 -4.79
N ALA A 170 -23.61 -6.56 -4.90
CA ALA A 170 -24.22 -5.89 -3.75
C ALA A 170 -25.74 -5.90 -3.91
N MET A 171 -26.44 -6.22 -2.82
CA MET A 171 -27.89 -6.14 -2.78
C MET A 171 -28.30 -4.66 -2.87
N PRO A 172 -29.15 -4.29 -3.83
CA PRO A 172 -29.62 -2.92 -3.98
C PRO A 172 -30.48 -2.47 -2.78
N ASP A 173 -30.58 -1.16 -2.59
CA ASP A 173 -31.30 -0.57 -1.46
C ASP A 173 -32.82 -0.82 -1.47
N ASP A 174 -33.40 -1.09 -2.64
CA ASP A 174 -34.79 -1.46 -2.83
C ASP A 174 -35.07 -2.98 -2.76
N GLY A 175 -34.02 -3.76 -2.49
CA GLY A 175 -34.09 -5.20 -2.27
C GLY A 175 -34.78 -5.59 -0.96
N PRO A 176 -34.96 -6.91 -0.69
CA PRO A 176 -35.53 -7.40 0.55
C PRO A 176 -34.82 -6.80 1.78
N SER A 177 -35.58 -6.27 2.73
CA SER A 177 -35.05 -5.53 3.89
C SER A 177 -34.00 -6.32 4.69
N LEU A 178 -34.14 -7.65 4.77
CA LEU A 178 -33.20 -8.53 5.47
C LEU A 178 -31.85 -8.67 4.74
N LEU A 179 -31.79 -8.42 3.43
CA LEU A 179 -30.59 -8.55 2.61
C LEU A 179 -30.00 -7.19 2.23
N LYS A 180 -30.61 -6.10 2.66
CA LYS A 180 -30.14 -4.75 2.37
C LYS A 180 -28.71 -4.56 2.82
N GLY A 181 -27.83 -4.09 1.90
CA GLY A 181 -26.41 -3.89 2.15
C GLY A 181 -25.55 -5.16 2.15
N LEU A 182 -26.15 -6.35 1.95
CA LEU A 182 -25.38 -7.56 1.74
C LEU A 182 -24.52 -7.43 0.49
N SER A 183 -23.23 -7.74 0.59
CA SER A 183 -22.36 -7.83 -0.58
C SER A 183 -21.53 -9.12 -0.55
N VAL A 184 -21.24 -9.63 -1.74
CA VAL A 184 -20.38 -10.80 -1.95
C VAL A 184 -19.28 -10.41 -2.92
N LYS A 185 -18.02 -10.65 -2.54
CA LYS A 185 -16.84 -10.38 -3.34
C LYS A 185 -16.10 -11.70 -3.61
N GLY A 186 -15.61 -11.90 -4.84
CA GLY A 186 -14.84 -13.08 -5.21
C GLY A 186 -13.71 -12.73 -6.18
N GLY A 187 -12.50 -13.23 -5.92
CA GLY A 187 -11.29 -12.98 -6.70
C GLY A 187 -10.09 -12.65 -5.83
N LYS A 188 -9.13 -11.88 -6.39
CA LYS A 188 -7.96 -11.37 -5.67
C LYS A 188 -8.25 -9.96 -5.15
N PHE A 189 -7.97 -9.72 -3.88
CA PHE A 189 -8.24 -8.45 -3.20
C PHE A 189 -7.19 -8.15 -2.12
N VAL A 190 -7.04 -6.88 -1.75
CA VAL A 190 -6.15 -6.46 -0.65
C VAL A 190 -6.67 -6.96 0.69
N THR A 191 -5.76 -7.15 1.64
CA THR A 191 -6.11 -7.58 3.00
C THR A 191 -7.08 -6.62 3.69
N LEU A 192 -7.79 -7.13 4.70
CA LEU A 192 -8.66 -6.35 5.59
C LEU A 192 -7.92 -5.86 6.84
N LEU A 193 -6.63 -6.22 6.99
CA LEU A 193 -5.80 -5.92 8.16
C LEU A 193 -4.96 -4.66 7.93
N GLY A 194 -4.57 -4.05 9.04
CA GLY A 194 -3.62 -2.94 9.09
C GLY A 194 -4.25 -1.55 8.96
N ALA A 195 -3.58 -0.58 9.55
CA ALA A 195 -3.92 0.83 9.43
C ALA A 195 -3.30 1.49 8.19
N GLU A 196 -2.20 0.93 7.68
CA GLU A 196 -1.54 1.37 6.45
C GLU A 196 -1.99 0.54 5.26
N VAL A 197 -1.94 1.13 4.07
CA VAL A 197 -2.32 0.49 2.79
C VAL A 197 -1.14 0.45 1.81
N ILE A 198 -1.29 -0.31 0.74
CA ILE A 198 -0.25 -0.52 -0.28
C ILE A 198 0.09 0.79 -0.99
N GLU A 199 -0.90 1.61 -1.32
CA GLU A 199 -0.74 2.84 -2.08
C GLU A 199 -0.05 3.93 -1.25
N PRO A 200 1.12 4.48 -1.67
CA PRO A 200 1.84 5.53 -0.93
C PRO A 200 0.99 6.77 -0.67
N TRP A 201 0.14 7.14 -1.63
CA TRP A 201 -0.70 8.35 -1.56
C TRP A 201 -1.84 8.27 -0.56
N SER A 202 -2.19 7.09 -0.11
CA SER A 202 -3.26 6.85 0.87
C SER A 202 -2.76 6.75 2.31
N ASN A 203 -1.43 6.89 2.54
CA ASN A 203 -0.81 6.89 3.85
C ASN A 203 -0.34 8.29 4.25
N TYR A 204 -0.18 8.52 5.55
CA TYR A 204 0.34 9.78 6.08
C TYR A 204 1.86 9.86 5.97
N ASN A 205 2.55 8.74 6.21
CA ASN A 205 3.99 8.61 6.04
C ASN A 205 4.30 8.00 4.67
N TYR A 206 5.47 8.33 4.11
CA TYR A 206 5.95 7.76 2.86
C TYR A 206 6.39 6.30 3.06
N SER A 207 7.25 6.04 4.04
CA SER A 207 7.67 4.68 4.39
C SER A 207 6.56 3.93 5.13
N ARG A 208 6.62 2.60 5.08
CA ARG A 208 5.69 1.73 5.81
C ARG A 208 6.24 1.35 7.17
N SER A 209 5.33 1.09 8.11
CA SER A 209 5.64 0.54 9.43
C SER A 209 6.21 -0.88 9.35
N PHE A 210 6.83 -1.34 10.42
CA PHE A 210 7.18 -2.75 10.59
C PHE A 210 5.93 -3.63 10.68
N LEU A 211 4.82 -3.13 11.26
CA LEU A 211 3.55 -3.85 11.27
C LEU A 211 3.08 -4.16 9.85
N PHE A 212 3.03 -3.15 8.98
CA PHE A 212 2.69 -3.36 7.57
C PHE A 212 3.65 -4.33 6.89
N SER A 213 4.96 -4.20 7.13
CA SER A 213 6.00 -4.96 6.43
C SER A 213 6.11 -6.42 6.90
N PHE A 214 5.87 -6.68 8.19
CA PHE A 214 6.16 -7.97 8.80
C PHE A 214 4.96 -8.65 9.46
N ALA A 215 4.00 -7.90 10.03
CA ALA A 215 2.97 -8.51 10.84
C ALA A 215 1.82 -9.10 10.02
N ILE A 216 1.44 -8.45 8.92
CA ILE A 216 0.21 -8.73 8.15
C ILE A 216 0.50 -9.20 6.71
N PRO A 217 -0.45 -9.86 6.02
CA PRO A 217 -0.41 -10.09 4.57
C PRO A 217 -0.82 -8.84 3.79
N PHE A 218 -0.52 -8.82 2.47
CA PHE A 218 -0.91 -7.73 1.57
C PHE A 218 -2.17 -8.03 0.77
N THR A 219 -2.27 -9.26 0.23
CA THR A 219 -3.36 -9.66 -0.66
C THR A 219 -3.85 -11.07 -0.37
N HIS A 220 -5.08 -11.34 -0.80
CA HIS A 220 -5.71 -12.65 -0.71
C HIS A 220 -6.46 -12.98 -2.00
N THR A 221 -6.59 -14.26 -2.30
CA THR A 221 -7.55 -14.76 -3.27
C THR A 221 -8.60 -15.59 -2.54
N GLY A 222 -9.88 -15.36 -2.84
CA GLY A 222 -10.96 -16.06 -2.14
C GLY A 222 -12.32 -15.42 -2.34
N ALA A 223 -13.19 -15.61 -1.37
CA ALA A 223 -14.53 -15.03 -1.35
C ALA A 223 -14.84 -14.42 0.03
N LEU A 224 -15.44 -13.24 0.01
CA LEU A 224 -15.88 -12.50 1.19
C LEU A 224 -17.38 -12.20 1.09
N VAL A 225 -18.05 -12.24 2.23
CA VAL A 225 -19.42 -11.77 2.42
C VAL A 225 -19.37 -10.65 3.45
N SER A 226 -19.93 -9.50 3.11
CA SER A 226 -20.03 -8.35 4.01
C SER A 226 -21.48 -7.99 4.25
N TYR A 227 -21.81 -7.64 5.50
CA TYR A 227 -23.16 -7.31 5.91
C TYR A 227 -23.17 -6.20 6.99
N PRO A 228 -23.93 -5.11 6.81
CA PRO A 228 -24.16 -4.11 7.84
C PRO A 228 -25.15 -4.64 8.88
N LEU A 229 -24.65 -4.95 10.07
CA LEU A 229 -25.53 -5.39 11.19
C LEU A 229 -26.38 -4.23 11.70
N THR A 230 -25.84 -3.01 11.69
CA THR A 230 -26.51 -1.77 12.06
C THR A 230 -25.91 -0.62 11.23
N ASP A 231 -26.45 0.58 11.35
CA ASP A 231 -25.87 1.80 10.72
C ASP A 231 -24.42 2.11 11.17
N LYS A 232 -23.96 1.48 12.27
CA LYS A 232 -22.63 1.71 12.87
C LYS A 232 -21.72 0.50 12.84
N ILE A 233 -22.26 -0.71 12.70
CA ILE A 233 -21.49 -1.94 12.80
C ILE A 233 -21.65 -2.73 11.50
N SER A 234 -20.54 -3.07 10.86
CA SER A 234 -20.52 -4.01 9.75
C SER A 234 -19.59 -5.18 10.04
N VAL A 235 -19.92 -6.32 9.47
CA VAL A 235 -19.12 -7.54 9.57
C VAL A 235 -18.77 -8.03 8.17
N THR A 236 -17.55 -8.55 8.03
CA THR A 236 -17.09 -9.24 6.81
C THR A 236 -16.50 -10.57 7.22
N GLY A 237 -16.80 -11.62 6.48
CA GLY A 237 -16.20 -12.92 6.72
C GLY A 237 -16.05 -13.69 5.42
N GLY A 238 -15.12 -14.63 5.39
CA GLY A 238 -14.89 -15.41 4.19
C GLY A 238 -13.80 -16.46 4.30
N ALA A 239 -13.52 -17.05 3.14
CA ALA A 239 -12.47 -18.07 2.98
C ALA A 239 -11.49 -17.62 1.91
N ILE A 240 -10.20 -17.80 2.19
CA ILE A 240 -9.09 -17.36 1.36
C ILE A 240 -8.07 -18.48 1.16
N GLU A 241 -7.32 -18.43 0.04
CA GLU A 241 -6.24 -19.37 -0.28
C GLU A 241 -5.02 -19.24 0.65
N GLY A 242 -4.96 -18.17 1.44
CA GLY A 242 -3.92 -17.88 2.44
C GLY A 242 -3.34 -16.48 2.33
N TRP A 243 -2.15 -16.30 2.92
CA TRP A 243 -1.39 -15.04 2.92
C TRP A 243 -0.64 -14.89 1.62
N ASP A 244 -0.88 -13.78 0.90
CA ASP A 244 -0.17 -13.42 -0.32
C ASP A 244 -0.10 -14.56 -1.35
N LYS A 245 -1.23 -15.28 -1.50
CA LYS A 245 -1.33 -16.43 -2.40
C LYS A 245 -2.50 -16.26 -3.36
N VAL A 246 -2.23 -16.53 -4.63
CA VAL A 246 -3.29 -16.69 -5.65
C VAL A 246 -3.80 -18.12 -5.65
N GLN A 247 -2.91 -19.08 -5.41
CA GLN A 247 -3.24 -20.49 -5.29
C GLN A 247 -2.64 -21.05 -3.99
N SER A 248 -3.41 -21.85 -3.25
CA SER A 248 -2.95 -22.49 -2.02
C SER A 248 -1.75 -23.40 -2.26
N ASN A 249 -0.75 -23.31 -1.38
CA ASN A 249 0.47 -24.13 -1.40
C ASN A 249 0.36 -25.40 -0.56
N ASN A 250 -0.81 -25.68 0.04
CA ASN A 250 -1.03 -26.81 0.96
C ASN A 250 -2.43 -27.43 0.83
N GLN A 251 -3.24 -27.03 -0.14
CA GLN A 251 -4.63 -27.47 -0.38
C GLN A 251 -5.60 -27.16 0.79
N GLY A 252 -5.21 -26.26 1.69
CA GLY A 252 -6.04 -25.80 2.80
C GLY A 252 -6.55 -24.39 2.57
N TRP A 253 -7.70 -24.07 3.15
CA TRP A 253 -8.28 -22.73 3.18
C TRP A 253 -8.04 -22.07 4.53
N SER A 254 -7.83 -20.77 4.53
CA SER A 254 -7.81 -19.96 5.72
C SER A 254 -9.12 -19.19 5.86
N GLY A 255 -9.62 -19.04 7.09
CA GLY A 255 -10.75 -18.19 7.41
C GLY A 255 -10.29 -16.77 7.68
N ILE A 256 -11.04 -15.77 7.20
CA ILE A 256 -10.84 -14.35 7.49
C ILE A 256 -12.13 -13.74 8.03
N GLY A 257 -12.01 -12.85 9.02
CA GLY A 257 -13.15 -12.13 9.58
C GLY A 257 -12.77 -10.73 10.04
N ASN A 258 -13.65 -9.77 9.82
CA ASN A 258 -13.48 -8.37 10.21
C ASN A 258 -14.78 -7.82 10.80
N VAL A 259 -14.66 -6.99 11.82
CA VAL A 259 -15.75 -6.19 12.38
C VAL A 259 -15.32 -4.73 12.39
N THR A 260 -16.12 -3.85 11.80
CA THR A 260 -15.91 -2.40 11.88
C THR A 260 -17.02 -1.76 12.71
N TYR A 261 -16.65 -0.78 13.52
CA TYR A 261 -17.58 -0.06 14.38
C TYR A 261 -17.33 1.46 14.32
N ALA A 262 -18.23 2.19 13.65
CA ALA A 262 -18.29 3.64 13.68
C ALA A 262 -18.96 4.09 15.00
N VAL A 263 -18.15 4.27 16.05
CA VAL A 263 -18.66 4.63 17.40
C VAL A 263 -19.38 5.97 17.33
N ASN A 264 -18.72 6.97 16.75
CA ASN A 264 -19.22 8.31 16.45
C ASN A 264 -18.33 8.99 15.39
N ASP A 265 -18.57 10.26 15.09
CA ASP A 265 -17.82 11.02 14.07
C ASP A 265 -16.32 11.18 14.40
N MET A 266 -15.94 11.00 15.67
CA MET A 266 -14.55 11.13 16.13
C MET A 266 -13.83 9.79 16.27
N LEU A 267 -14.52 8.65 16.36
CA LEU A 267 -13.92 7.35 16.67
C LEU A 267 -14.50 6.24 15.79
N ALA A 268 -13.64 5.59 15.03
CA ALA A 268 -13.93 4.34 14.34
C ALA A 268 -12.95 3.25 14.78
N LEU A 269 -13.44 2.04 14.93
CA LEU A 269 -12.68 0.85 15.35
C LEU A 269 -12.81 -0.23 14.30
N SER A 270 -11.74 -0.99 14.08
CA SER A 270 -11.74 -2.21 13.28
C SER A 270 -11.02 -3.32 14.04
N GLY A 271 -11.54 -4.53 13.96
CA GLY A 271 -10.88 -5.74 14.44
C GLY A 271 -10.95 -6.81 13.38
N CYS A 272 -9.81 -7.33 12.96
CA CYS A 272 -9.70 -8.36 11.92
C CYS A 272 -8.92 -9.56 12.43
N GLY A 273 -9.20 -10.73 11.89
CA GLY A 273 -8.44 -11.95 12.18
C GLY A 273 -8.40 -12.88 11.00
N ILE A 274 -7.28 -13.61 10.87
CA ILE A 274 -7.11 -14.72 9.94
C ILE A 274 -6.63 -15.95 10.72
N TRP A 275 -7.14 -17.11 10.33
CA TRP A 275 -6.71 -18.40 10.87
C TRP A 275 -6.72 -19.46 9.78
N GLY A 276 -5.63 -20.17 9.62
CA GLY A 276 -5.54 -21.27 8.66
C GLY A 276 -4.12 -21.77 8.41
N PRO A 277 -3.96 -22.77 7.53
CA PRO A 277 -2.66 -23.33 7.21
C PRO A 277 -1.93 -22.45 6.20
N GLU A 278 -0.66 -22.11 6.50
CA GLU A 278 0.14 -21.25 5.62
C GLU A 278 1.44 -21.91 5.13
N GLN A 279 1.87 -23.01 5.79
CA GLN A 279 3.10 -23.70 5.43
C GLN A 279 2.91 -24.63 4.23
N THR A 280 3.90 -24.66 3.33
CA THR A 280 3.88 -25.49 2.13
C THR A 280 3.71 -26.96 2.46
N ASN A 281 2.72 -27.62 1.84
CA ASN A 281 2.37 -29.02 2.01
C ASN A 281 2.03 -29.43 3.46
N LYS A 282 1.67 -28.47 4.34
CA LYS A 282 1.30 -28.76 5.74
C LYS A 282 -0.03 -28.11 6.08
N THR A 283 -1.08 -28.91 6.23
CA THR A 283 -2.40 -28.44 6.65
C THR A 283 -2.60 -28.50 8.16
N GLY A 284 -1.76 -29.24 8.90
CA GLY A 284 -1.83 -29.38 10.36
C GLY A 284 -1.40 -28.11 11.10
N ASN A 285 -0.31 -27.48 10.66
CA ASN A 285 0.24 -26.26 11.25
C ASN A 285 -0.59 -25.04 10.85
N LYS A 286 -0.98 -24.25 11.83
CA LYS A 286 -1.83 -23.08 11.63
C LYS A 286 -1.05 -21.79 11.88
N ARG A 287 -1.36 -20.76 11.10
CA ARG A 287 -1.01 -19.37 11.37
C ARG A 287 -2.26 -18.63 11.79
N SER A 288 -2.12 -17.77 12.78
CA SER A 288 -3.16 -16.88 13.28
C SER A 288 -2.65 -15.45 13.29
N ILE A 289 -3.50 -14.49 13.00
CA ILE A 289 -3.25 -13.07 13.22
C ILE A 289 -4.51 -12.41 13.73
N LEU A 290 -4.36 -11.51 14.69
CA LEU A 290 -5.36 -10.56 15.14
C LEU A 290 -4.81 -9.16 14.93
N ASP A 291 -5.60 -8.30 14.30
CA ASP A 291 -5.30 -6.91 14.02
C ASP A 291 -6.38 -6.02 14.61
N PHE A 292 -5.99 -4.95 15.25
CA PHE A 292 -6.90 -3.94 15.82
C PHE A 292 -6.47 -2.56 15.38
N VAL A 293 -7.39 -1.82 14.77
CA VAL A 293 -7.16 -0.44 14.32
C VAL A 293 -8.16 0.50 14.98
N ALA A 294 -7.68 1.63 15.48
CA ALA A 294 -8.51 2.75 15.91
C ALA A 294 -8.15 4.01 15.12
N THR A 295 -9.16 4.62 14.51
CA THR A 295 -9.05 5.94 13.88
C THR A 295 -9.75 6.96 14.77
N ILE A 296 -9.00 7.98 15.21
CA ILE A 296 -9.48 9.01 16.15
C ILE A 296 -9.31 10.39 15.50
N LYS A 297 -10.39 11.16 15.39
CA LYS A 297 -10.43 12.51 14.82
C LYS A 297 -10.98 13.49 15.88
N PRO A 298 -10.17 13.88 16.90
CA PRO A 298 -10.65 14.67 18.03
C PRO A 298 -10.96 16.12 17.64
N ALA A 299 -10.35 16.63 16.58
CA ALA A 299 -10.60 17.94 15.99
C ALA A 299 -10.25 17.90 14.49
N PRO A 300 -10.86 18.75 13.63
CA PRO A 300 -10.68 18.71 12.18
C PRO A 300 -9.24 18.64 11.68
N PRO A 301 -8.23 19.37 12.27
CA PRO A 301 -6.86 19.30 11.76
C PRO A 301 -6.09 18.05 12.19
N LEU A 302 -6.57 17.28 13.20
CA LEU A 302 -5.83 16.17 13.80
C LEU A 302 -6.50 14.83 13.51
N THR A 303 -5.72 13.88 12.99
CA THR A 303 -6.08 12.47 12.91
C THR A 303 -5.03 11.62 13.61
N LEU A 304 -5.49 10.71 14.45
CA LEU A 304 -4.66 9.70 15.09
C LEU A 304 -5.06 8.32 14.55
N LEU A 305 -4.06 7.49 14.21
CA LEU A 305 -4.24 6.06 13.91
C LEU A 305 -3.47 5.26 14.94
N LEU A 306 -4.12 4.26 15.52
CA LEU A 306 -3.50 3.29 16.41
C LEU A 306 -3.71 1.91 15.79
N ASN A 307 -2.65 1.10 15.74
CA ASN A 307 -2.71 -0.26 15.22
C ASN A 307 -1.96 -1.19 16.17
N TYR A 308 -2.56 -2.34 16.46
CA TYR A 308 -1.94 -3.41 17.23
C TYR A 308 -2.15 -4.74 16.54
N ASP A 309 -1.07 -5.48 16.35
CA ASP A 309 -1.06 -6.82 15.76
C ASP A 309 -0.52 -7.85 16.74
N TRP A 310 -1.15 -9.03 16.74
CA TRP A 310 -0.67 -10.23 17.40
C TRP A 310 -0.76 -11.42 16.46
N GLY A 311 0.36 -12.09 16.22
CA GLY A 311 0.46 -13.23 15.31
C GLY A 311 1.15 -14.42 15.91
N HIS A 312 0.71 -15.61 15.49
CA HIS A 312 1.24 -16.90 15.91
C HIS A 312 1.27 -17.86 14.74
N GLU A 313 2.31 -18.71 14.67
CA GLU A 313 2.40 -19.78 13.69
C GLU A 313 3.01 -21.03 14.28
N ASP A 314 2.32 -22.18 14.16
CA ASP A 314 2.77 -23.47 14.64
C ASP A 314 4.07 -23.89 13.94
N ALA A 315 5.05 -24.39 14.71
CA ALA A 315 6.27 -24.99 14.19
C ALA A 315 7.01 -24.13 13.13
N ALA A 316 7.00 -22.83 13.30
CA ALA A 316 7.62 -21.87 12.36
C ALA A 316 9.00 -21.40 12.79
N ALA A 317 9.31 -21.46 14.09
CA ALA A 317 10.60 -21.07 14.65
C ALA A 317 11.61 -22.24 14.65
N ALA A 318 12.88 -21.92 14.94
CA ALA A 318 13.94 -22.92 15.05
C ALA A 318 13.59 -24.01 16.06
N GLY A 319 13.99 -25.26 15.79
CA GLY A 319 13.66 -26.39 16.64
C GLY A 319 12.21 -26.88 16.58
N ASN A 320 11.44 -26.43 15.58
CA ASN A 320 10.01 -26.73 15.43
C ASN A 320 9.13 -26.08 16.51
N GLU A 321 9.64 -25.03 17.14
CA GLU A 321 8.88 -24.20 18.08
C GLU A 321 7.88 -23.30 17.34
N ALA A 322 6.90 -22.76 18.06
CA ALA A 322 5.96 -21.82 17.51
C ALA A 322 6.63 -20.46 17.22
N GLY A 323 6.30 -19.87 16.09
CA GLY A 323 6.58 -18.47 15.81
C GLY A 323 5.55 -17.58 16.50
N LEU A 324 6.02 -16.53 17.19
CA LEU A 324 5.17 -15.51 17.80
C LEU A 324 5.71 -14.14 17.45
N TRP A 325 4.81 -13.24 17.03
CA TRP A 325 5.14 -11.84 16.79
C TRP A 325 4.01 -10.93 17.25
N GLN A 326 4.35 -9.71 17.59
CA GLN A 326 3.39 -8.67 17.94
C GLN A 326 3.98 -7.29 17.74
N GLY A 327 3.13 -6.28 17.68
CA GLY A 327 3.59 -4.92 17.60
C GLY A 327 2.49 -3.89 17.75
N PHE A 328 2.90 -2.66 17.94
CA PHE A 328 2.00 -1.51 18.08
C PHE A 328 2.59 -0.31 17.33
N ALA A 329 1.75 0.32 16.52
CA ALA A 329 2.07 1.56 15.81
C ALA A 329 1.07 2.65 16.17
N ALA A 330 1.55 3.88 16.31
CA ALA A 330 0.76 5.08 16.49
C ALA A 330 1.18 6.14 15.49
N VAL A 331 0.23 6.68 14.73
CA VAL A 331 0.43 7.78 13.80
C VAL A 331 -0.41 8.97 14.22
N ALA A 332 0.19 10.15 14.24
CA ALA A 332 -0.51 11.43 14.41
C ALA A 332 -0.27 12.28 13.17
N ASN A 333 -1.32 12.64 12.46
CA ASN A 333 -1.26 13.57 11.33
C ASN A 333 -1.99 14.87 11.66
N TYR A 334 -1.33 15.99 11.41
CA TYR A 334 -1.88 17.33 11.62
C TYR A 334 -1.85 18.14 10.31
N ALA A 335 -3.02 18.58 9.86
CA ALA A 335 -3.18 19.45 8.71
C ALA A 335 -3.05 20.93 9.14
N PHE A 336 -1.94 21.58 8.81
CA PHE A 336 -1.73 23.01 9.13
C PHE A 336 -2.58 23.91 8.22
N THR A 337 -2.73 23.50 6.98
CA THR A 337 -3.54 24.16 5.96
C THR A 337 -4.15 23.11 5.03
N ASP A 338 -4.97 23.50 4.07
CA ASP A 338 -5.50 22.61 3.03
C ASP A 338 -4.39 21.99 2.15
N ARG A 339 -3.17 22.56 2.16
CA ARG A 339 -2.04 22.11 1.35
C ARG A 339 -0.89 21.51 2.15
N ALA A 340 -0.74 21.85 3.42
CA ALA A 340 0.40 21.46 4.24
C ALA A 340 -0.03 20.61 5.43
N SER A 341 0.59 19.45 5.60
CA SER A 341 0.42 18.59 6.77
C SER A 341 1.74 18.01 7.22
N ALA A 342 1.78 17.55 8.46
CA ALA A 342 2.86 16.72 8.94
C ALA A 342 2.30 15.51 9.70
N ALA A 343 3.02 14.40 9.60
CA ALA A 343 2.73 13.18 10.33
C ALA A 343 3.93 12.74 11.16
N VAL A 344 3.64 12.17 12.33
CA VAL A 344 4.65 11.49 13.17
C VAL A 344 4.14 10.08 13.39
N ARG A 345 5.03 9.08 13.20
CA ARG A 345 4.78 7.69 13.53
C ARG A 345 5.79 7.23 14.56
N GLY A 346 5.33 6.46 15.55
CA GLY A 346 6.16 5.71 16.48
C GLY A 346 5.69 4.28 16.52
N GLU A 347 6.62 3.33 16.54
CA GLU A 347 6.31 1.91 16.45
C GLU A 347 7.22 1.06 17.31
N TRP A 348 6.67 -0.06 17.77
CA TRP A 348 7.39 -1.18 18.33
C TRP A 348 6.90 -2.47 17.69
N PHE A 349 7.83 -3.33 17.28
CA PHE A 349 7.56 -4.65 16.71
C PHE A 349 8.48 -5.69 17.35
N GLU A 350 7.95 -6.84 17.71
CA GLU A 350 8.68 -7.93 18.35
C GLU A 350 8.46 -9.25 17.60
N ASP A 351 9.57 -9.91 17.25
CA ASP A 351 9.59 -11.20 16.57
C ASP A 351 10.29 -12.23 17.49
N HIS A 352 9.51 -12.87 18.36
CA HIS A 352 10.03 -13.83 19.35
C HIS A 352 10.63 -15.09 18.72
N GLY A 353 10.14 -15.49 17.56
CA GLY A 353 10.60 -16.69 16.85
C GLY A 353 11.58 -16.43 15.70
N GLY A 354 11.83 -15.18 15.36
CA GLY A 354 12.59 -14.82 14.15
C GLY A 354 11.90 -15.25 12.86
N THR A 355 10.58 -15.45 12.90
CA THR A 355 9.80 -16.01 11.79
C THR A 355 9.39 -14.97 10.76
N ARG A 356 9.39 -13.70 11.14
CA ARG A 356 8.99 -12.56 10.29
C ARG A 356 10.18 -11.77 9.76
N THR A 357 11.19 -11.55 10.60
CA THR A 357 12.38 -10.75 10.27
C THR A 357 13.62 -11.61 9.99
N GLY A 358 13.52 -12.92 10.17
CA GLY A 358 14.66 -13.86 10.06
C GLY A 358 15.54 -13.90 11.31
N THR A 359 15.28 -13.04 12.31
CA THR A 359 16.06 -12.94 13.55
C THR A 359 15.14 -12.66 14.73
N VAL A 360 15.38 -13.34 15.85
CA VAL A 360 14.68 -13.04 17.11
C VAL A 360 15.08 -11.66 17.60
N GLN A 361 14.18 -10.68 17.51
CA GLN A 361 14.49 -9.29 17.82
C GLN A 361 13.25 -8.47 18.17
N SER A 362 13.51 -7.29 18.77
CA SER A 362 12.53 -6.23 18.94
C SER A 362 13.03 -5.00 18.17
N LEU A 363 12.19 -4.46 17.31
CA LEU A 363 12.46 -3.29 16.48
C LEU A 363 11.65 -2.10 17.01
N TYR A 364 12.24 -0.92 16.97
CA TYR A 364 11.62 0.36 17.29
C TYR A 364 11.79 1.29 16.10
N GLU A 365 10.82 2.16 15.91
CA GLU A 365 10.81 3.12 14.80
C GLU A 365 10.22 4.45 15.26
N ALA A 366 10.81 5.55 14.75
CA ALA A 366 10.25 6.89 14.84
C ALA A 366 10.41 7.59 13.50
N THR A 367 9.30 8.06 12.93
CA THR A 367 9.26 8.73 11.62
C THR A 367 8.54 10.06 11.71
N VAL A 368 9.08 11.07 11.01
CA VAL A 368 8.45 12.37 10.82
C VAL A 368 8.38 12.66 9.34
N THR A 369 7.19 13.01 8.84
CA THR A 369 6.92 13.29 7.43
C THR A 369 6.25 14.64 7.27
N GLY A 370 6.80 15.51 6.45
CA GLY A 370 6.14 16.72 5.97
C GLY A 370 5.56 16.48 4.57
N LYS A 371 4.30 16.85 4.32
CA LYS A 371 3.63 16.76 3.02
C LYS A 371 3.18 18.14 2.55
N TYR A 372 3.42 18.44 1.27
CA TYR A 372 2.93 19.66 0.65
C TYR A 372 2.24 19.36 -0.69
N LEU A 373 0.97 19.76 -0.80
CA LEU A 373 0.14 19.63 -1.99
C LEU A 373 0.44 20.79 -2.95
N ILE A 374 1.05 20.46 -4.09
CA ILE A 374 1.45 21.42 -5.13
C ILE A 374 0.25 21.77 -6.00
N THR A 375 -0.44 20.75 -6.53
CA THR A 375 -1.77 20.86 -7.16
C THR A 375 -2.75 19.93 -6.45
N GLN A 376 -3.97 19.78 -6.95
CA GLN A 376 -4.92 18.81 -6.38
C GLN A 376 -4.48 17.34 -6.60
N HIS A 377 -3.61 17.09 -7.58
CA HIS A 377 -3.13 15.76 -7.96
C HIS A 377 -1.64 15.53 -7.65
N LEU A 378 -0.84 16.60 -7.52
CA LEU A 378 0.61 16.54 -7.34
C LEU A 378 1.01 16.99 -5.95
N TYR A 379 1.80 16.18 -5.24
CA TYR A 379 2.40 16.56 -3.97
C TYR A 379 3.82 16.03 -3.80
N GLY A 380 4.56 16.64 -2.86
CA GLY A 380 5.84 16.17 -2.39
C GLY A 380 5.81 15.85 -0.90
N GLN A 381 6.63 14.90 -0.48
CA GLN A 381 6.87 14.59 0.93
C GLN A 381 8.38 14.57 1.21
N LEU A 382 8.74 15.04 2.40
CA LEU A 382 10.06 14.89 2.98
C LEU A 382 9.90 14.11 4.28
N GLU A 383 10.67 13.03 4.45
CA GLU A 383 10.56 12.12 5.57
C GLU A 383 11.93 11.86 6.19
N TYR A 384 12.00 11.91 7.52
CA TYR A 384 13.09 11.36 8.30
C TYR A 384 12.59 10.19 9.13
N ARG A 385 13.33 9.09 9.11
CA ARG A 385 13.04 7.86 9.83
C ARG A 385 14.27 7.39 10.59
N HIS A 386 14.06 6.98 11.84
CA HIS A 386 15.02 6.28 12.68
C HIS A 386 14.49 4.90 13.05
N ASP A 387 15.31 3.87 12.82
CA ASP A 387 15.02 2.49 13.22
C ASP A 387 16.09 2.01 14.19
N GLU A 388 15.70 1.22 15.20
CA GLU A 388 16.60 0.62 16.18
C GLU A 388 16.21 -0.83 16.49
N SER A 389 17.19 -1.71 16.66
CA SER A 389 17.02 -3.08 17.13
C SER A 389 17.57 -3.25 18.55
N ALA A 390 16.74 -3.71 19.48
CA ALA A 390 17.18 -3.98 20.87
C ALA A 390 18.17 -5.13 21.00
N LYS A 391 18.38 -5.94 19.95
CA LYS A 391 19.35 -7.06 19.96
C LYS A 391 20.65 -6.77 19.22
N GLY A 392 20.80 -5.55 18.68
CA GLY A 392 21.98 -5.12 17.93
C GLY A 392 22.09 -5.77 16.55
N ASP A 393 22.99 -5.23 15.74
CA ASP A 393 23.45 -5.80 14.45
C ASP A 393 22.34 -6.20 13.45
N ALA A 394 21.20 -5.46 13.41
CA ALA A 394 20.10 -5.72 12.51
C ALA A 394 20.22 -5.01 11.15
N PHE A 395 20.88 -3.85 11.10
CA PHE A 395 20.88 -2.98 9.93
C PHE A 395 22.24 -2.98 9.23
N PRO A 396 22.29 -3.07 7.88
CA PRO A 396 23.55 -3.09 7.14
C PRO A 396 24.26 -1.72 7.23
N LYS A 397 25.60 -1.77 7.40
CA LYS A 397 26.47 -0.59 7.49
C LYS A 397 27.67 -0.71 6.59
N ASP A 398 28.15 0.42 6.09
CA ASP A 398 29.38 0.46 5.28
C ASP A 398 30.58 -0.06 6.08
N SER A 399 31.36 -0.97 5.47
CA SER A 399 32.64 -1.40 6.01
C SER A 399 33.76 -0.64 5.31
N PRO A 400 34.68 0.00 6.02
CA PRO A 400 35.84 0.66 5.42
C PRO A 400 36.85 -0.39 4.91
N GLY A 401 36.53 -1.15 3.89
CA GLY A 401 37.35 -2.13 3.23
C GLY A 401 37.33 -1.97 1.72
N ARG A 402 38.47 -2.10 1.03
CA ARG A 402 38.55 -2.09 -0.43
C ARG A 402 37.77 -3.28 -0.97
N VAL A 403 36.81 -3.02 -1.84
CA VAL A 403 36.08 -4.05 -2.61
C VAL A 403 36.57 -3.98 -4.05
N ASN A 404 37.19 -5.05 -4.53
CA ASN A 404 37.41 -5.26 -5.96
C ASN A 404 36.10 -5.82 -6.54
N SER A 405 35.39 -5.03 -7.33
CA SER A 405 34.05 -5.28 -7.85
C SER A 405 33.97 -6.27 -9.03
N SER A 406 34.96 -7.11 -9.26
CA SER A 406 34.98 -7.96 -10.45
C SER A 406 34.46 -9.39 -10.27
N THR A 407 34.07 -9.81 -9.07
CA THR A 407 33.69 -11.23 -8.85
C THR A 407 32.60 -11.39 -7.76
N GLY A 408 31.33 -11.19 -8.10
CA GLY A 408 30.21 -11.66 -7.29
C GLY A 408 29.61 -10.65 -6.29
N PRO A 409 28.53 -11.03 -5.57
CA PRO A 409 27.87 -10.17 -4.62
C PRO A 409 28.81 -9.75 -3.51
N ILE A 410 28.82 -8.46 -3.21
CA ILE A 410 29.63 -7.86 -2.14
C ILE A 410 29.07 -8.38 -0.81
N PRO A 411 29.83 -9.11 0.02
CA PRO A 411 29.33 -9.52 1.32
C PRO A 411 29.13 -8.29 2.20
N ILE A 412 27.98 -8.17 2.85
CA ILE A 412 27.73 -7.19 3.90
C ILE A 412 28.64 -7.59 5.06
N THR A 413 29.62 -6.76 5.36
CA THR A 413 30.67 -7.12 6.33
C THR A 413 30.43 -6.58 7.73
N LYS A 414 29.45 -5.68 7.88
CA LYS A 414 29.06 -5.13 9.19
C LYS A 414 27.56 -4.85 9.25
N PHE A 415 27.04 -5.01 10.44
CA PHE A 415 25.69 -4.59 10.83
C PHE A 415 25.78 -3.64 12.02
N THR A 416 24.72 -2.91 12.30
CA THR A 416 24.57 -1.99 13.42
C THR A 416 23.17 -2.15 14.01
N ASP A 417 22.98 -1.66 15.21
CA ASP A 417 21.73 -1.69 15.94
C ASP A 417 20.69 -0.68 15.45
N GLY A 418 21.13 0.37 14.74
CA GLY A 418 20.21 1.40 14.24
C GLY A 418 20.55 1.88 12.84
N GLN A 419 19.56 2.53 12.20
CA GLN A 419 19.71 3.25 10.94
C GLN A 419 18.93 4.56 10.97
N ASP A 420 19.44 5.56 10.25
CA ASP A 420 18.80 6.84 10.02
C ASP A 420 18.59 7.00 8.51
N ILE A 421 17.36 7.36 8.10
CA ILE A 421 16.97 7.45 6.71
C ILE A 421 16.35 8.80 6.45
N LEU A 422 16.76 9.46 5.37
CA LEU A 422 16.11 10.64 4.80
C LEU A 422 15.49 10.25 3.46
N GLY A 423 14.19 10.40 3.32
CA GLY A 423 13.43 10.14 2.10
C GLY A 423 12.80 11.39 1.53
N PHE A 424 12.80 11.51 0.22
CA PHE A 424 12.02 12.51 -0.50
C PHE A 424 11.24 11.80 -1.61
N ASN A 425 9.95 12.11 -1.73
CA ASN A 425 9.14 11.59 -2.84
C ASN A 425 8.31 12.69 -3.51
N VAL A 426 7.96 12.40 -4.75
CA VAL A 426 6.97 13.15 -5.51
C VAL A 426 5.92 12.15 -5.99
N THR A 427 4.67 12.49 -5.77
CA THR A 427 3.53 11.65 -6.12
C THR A 427 2.52 12.43 -6.93
N TYR A 428 2.07 11.81 -8.01
CA TYR A 428 0.98 12.27 -8.86
C TYR A 428 -0.15 11.25 -8.83
N VAL A 429 -1.36 11.67 -8.50
CA VAL A 429 -2.54 10.80 -8.40
C VAL A 429 -3.74 11.49 -9.02
N PHE A 430 -4.48 10.76 -9.84
CA PHE A 430 -5.84 11.15 -10.21
C PHE A 430 -6.79 9.97 -9.95
N ASN A 431 -7.91 10.24 -9.31
CA ASN A 431 -8.91 9.25 -8.89
C ASN A 431 -10.31 9.88 -8.85
#